data_509464e2b71ccaf61c11385051c584e2
#
_entry.id   509464e2b71ccaf61c11385051c584e2
#
_cell.length_a   1.000
_cell.length_b   1.000
_cell.length_c   1.000
_cell.angle_alpha   90.00
_cell.angle_beta   90.00
_cell.angle_gamma   90.00
#
_symmetry.space_group_name_H-M   'P 1'
#
loop_
_entity.id
_entity.type
_entity.pdbx_description
1 polymer ?
#
loop_
_entity_poly.entity_id
_entity_poly.type
_entity_poly.pdbx_seq_one_letter_code
_entity_poly.pdbx_strand_id
1 'polypeptide(L)'
;EERHVSSAAEADYRRTGDNITRPAVLLATSRVSDMLFPTSDRNWDITPSPDAKVPGFVPPEPEVGEDGQPIQLTPKQLEASEQKLAEERCEVMRTQIDDQLQEANYDGIGRDVIFDAMLYGTGVMKGPFPRNKLCRKPDPVTGKWTRQYEETPSATATYVDLFQFYPMPCRNIRECPGVSELTLMTRGGWRARAKDPGFSKTQFSRALKTAGRFGG
;
A
#
# COMPACT_ATOMS: atom_id res chain seq x y z
N GLU A 1 -61.02 6.24 15.40
CA GLU A 1 -60.11 5.90 16.53
C GLU A 1 -59.06 4.80 16.24
N GLU A 2 -59.06 4.20 15.06
CA GLU A 2 -58.15 3.08 14.74
C GLU A 2 -56.83 3.46 13.98
N ARG A 3 -56.53 4.74 13.75
CA ARG A 3 -55.36 5.13 12.91
C ARG A 3 -54.10 5.52 13.64
N HIS A 4 -54.10 5.54 14.98
CA HIS A 4 -52.91 5.97 15.72
C HIS A 4 -52.03 4.82 16.30
N VAL A 5 -52.47 3.57 16.22
CA VAL A 5 -51.72 2.42 16.75
C VAL A 5 -50.68 1.89 15.75
N SER A 6 -50.83 2.14 14.46
CA SER A 6 -49.92 1.59 13.45
C SER A 6 -48.55 2.26 13.39
N SER A 7 -48.43 3.56 13.69
CA SER A 7 -47.18 4.28 13.50
C SER A 7 -46.14 3.98 14.59
N ALA A 8 -46.56 3.72 15.84
CA ALA A 8 -45.63 3.37 16.93
C ALA A 8 -45.13 1.92 16.79
N ALA A 9 -46.03 0.99 16.39
CA ALA A 9 -45.67 -0.40 16.14
C ALA A 9 -44.76 -0.54 14.91
N GLU A 10 -45.00 0.26 13.85
CA GLU A 10 -44.16 0.28 12.66
C GLU A 10 -42.78 0.95 12.89
N ALA A 11 -42.71 1.95 13.78
CA ALA A 11 -41.48 2.56 14.20
C ALA A 11 -40.62 1.61 15.10
N ASP A 12 -41.31 0.81 15.90
CA ASP A 12 -40.65 -0.19 16.76
C ASP A 12 -40.18 -1.40 15.95
N TYR A 13 -40.94 -1.83 14.95
CA TYR A 13 -40.51 -2.88 14.00
C TYR A 13 -39.29 -2.49 13.18
N ARG A 14 -39.14 -1.23 12.81
CA ARG A 14 -37.93 -0.71 12.15
C ARG A 14 -36.71 -0.64 13.07
N ARG A 15 -36.90 -0.54 14.38
CA ARG A 15 -35.82 -0.52 15.38
C ARG A 15 -35.35 -1.91 15.78
N THR A 16 -36.19 -2.93 15.69
CA THR A 16 -35.89 -4.32 16.08
C THR A 16 -35.55 -5.21 14.88
N GLY A 17 -35.45 -4.65 13.67
CA GLY A 17 -34.98 -5.38 12.50
C GLY A 17 -33.56 -5.86 12.71
N ASP A 18 -33.37 -7.17 12.85
CA ASP A 18 -32.05 -7.80 12.90
C ASP A 18 -31.25 -7.42 11.66
N ASN A 19 -30.12 -6.76 11.86
CA ASN A 19 -29.24 -6.38 10.76
C ASN A 19 -28.47 -7.61 10.25
N ILE A 20 -29.15 -8.44 9.48
CA ILE A 20 -28.60 -9.69 8.90
C ILE A 20 -27.43 -9.38 7.94
N THR A 21 -27.43 -8.21 7.31
CA THR A 21 -26.40 -7.80 6.35
C THR A 21 -25.04 -7.66 7.02
N ARG A 22 -24.98 -7.06 8.20
CA ARG A 22 -23.73 -6.82 8.92
C ARG A 22 -22.92 -8.10 9.21
N PRO A 23 -23.51 -9.16 9.83
CA PRO A 23 -22.77 -10.40 10.05
C PRO A 23 -22.33 -11.07 8.74
N ALA A 24 -23.14 -11.01 7.69
CA ALA A 24 -22.79 -11.57 6.40
C ALA A 24 -21.59 -10.84 5.75
N VAL A 25 -21.57 -9.50 5.80
CA VAL A 25 -20.45 -8.69 5.30
C VAL A 25 -19.19 -8.96 6.13
N LEU A 26 -19.28 -9.00 7.45
CA LEU A 26 -18.13 -9.28 8.32
C LEU A 26 -17.56 -10.68 8.08
N LEU A 27 -18.41 -11.69 7.90
CA LEU A 27 -17.96 -13.05 7.60
C LEU A 27 -17.28 -13.13 6.24
N ALA A 28 -17.86 -12.48 5.21
CA ALA A 28 -17.26 -12.45 3.88
C ALA A 28 -15.92 -11.70 3.90
N THR A 29 -15.85 -10.53 4.56
CA THR A 29 -14.62 -9.76 4.73
C THR A 29 -13.54 -10.58 5.43
N SER A 30 -13.85 -11.26 6.52
CA SER A 30 -12.89 -12.10 7.25
C SER A 30 -12.32 -13.20 6.35
N ARG A 31 -13.17 -13.95 5.67
CA ARG A 31 -12.74 -15.03 4.78
C ARG A 31 -11.86 -14.53 3.63
N VAL A 32 -12.27 -13.46 2.97
CA VAL A 32 -11.49 -12.89 1.86
C VAL A 32 -10.17 -12.29 2.36
N SER A 33 -10.17 -11.65 3.53
CA SER A 33 -8.97 -11.12 4.16
C SER A 33 -7.97 -12.22 4.51
N ASP A 34 -8.44 -13.34 5.06
CA ASP A 34 -7.59 -14.47 5.42
C ASP A 34 -7.00 -15.16 4.17
N MET A 35 -7.70 -15.13 3.05
CA MET A 35 -7.20 -15.65 1.77
C MET A 35 -6.17 -14.71 1.13
N LEU A 36 -6.36 -13.39 1.21
CA LEU A 36 -5.49 -12.40 0.57
C LEU A 36 -4.31 -11.98 1.45
N PHE A 37 -4.48 -12.03 2.78
CA PHE A 37 -3.47 -11.67 3.76
C PHE A 37 -3.31 -12.78 4.80
N PRO A 38 -2.78 -13.94 4.41
CA PRO A 38 -2.55 -15.06 5.33
C PRO A 38 -1.50 -14.68 6.37
N THR A 39 -1.73 -15.08 7.61
CA THR A 39 -0.86 -14.72 8.75
C THR A 39 0.45 -15.52 8.74
N SER A 40 0.44 -16.70 8.15
CA SER A 40 1.54 -17.68 8.23
C SER A 40 2.35 -17.82 6.94
N ASP A 41 1.86 -17.32 5.82
CA ASP A 41 2.50 -17.52 4.52
C ASP A 41 2.30 -16.32 3.60
N ARG A 42 3.18 -16.18 2.62
CA ARG A 42 3.05 -15.16 1.57
C ARG A 42 2.10 -15.65 0.50
N ASN A 43 1.23 -14.78 0.03
CA ASN A 43 0.36 -15.04 -1.13
C ASN A 43 0.99 -14.61 -2.46
N TRP A 44 2.24 -14.18 -2.45
CA TRP A 44 3.00 -13.74 -3.62
C TRP A 44 4.45 -14.24 -3.56
N ASP A 45 5.06 -14.43 -4.71
CA ASP A 45 6.45 -14.87 -4.84
C ASP A 45 7.14 -14.20 -6.02
N ILE A 46 8.46 -14.10 -5.96
CA ILE A 46 9.31 -13.59 -7.03
C ILE A 46 10.26 -14.71 -7.42
N THR A 47 10.18 -15.11 -8.67
CA THR A 47 11.08 -16.11 -9.27
C THR A 47 11.86 -15.47 -10.40
N PRO A 48 13.13 -15.85 -10.60
CA PRO A 48 13.89 -15.36 -11.74
C PRO A 48 13.26 -15.86 -13.06
N SER A 49 13.33 -15.04 -14.09
CA SER A 49 12.97 -15.48 -15.44
C SER A 49 13.92 -16.60 -15.89
N PRO A 50 13.47 -17.61 -16.65
CA PRO A 50 14.35 -18.66 -17.18
C PRO A 50 15.57 -18.15 -17.95
N ASP A 51 15.44 -17.00 -18.62
CA ASP A 51 16.50 -16.35 -19.41
C ASP A 51 17.07 -15.11 -18.70
N ALA A 52 17.02 -15.08 -17.36
CA ALA A 52 17.46 -13.92 -16.60
C ALA A 52 18.97 -13.71 -16.74
N LYS A 53 19.38 -12.63 -17.41
CA LYS A 53 20.74 -12.16 -17.38
C LYS A 53 20.95 -11.23 -16.21
N VAL A 54 21.90 -11.60 -15.33
CA VAL A 54 22.19 -10.81 -14.13
C VAL A 54 23.21 -9.72 -14.46
N PRO A 55 22.86 -8.43 -14.36
CA PRO A 55 23.82 -7.35 -14.60
C PRO A 55 24.97 -7.44 -13.61
N GLY A 56 26.20 -7.41 -14.14
CA GLY A 56 27.40 -7.50 -13.31
C GLY A 56 27.73 -8.93 -12.83
N PHE A 57 27.17 -9.95 -13.47
CA PHE A 57 27.58 -11.32 -13.24
C PHE A 57 29.06 -11.48 -13.55
N VAL A 58 29.82 -11.93 -12.57
CA VAL A 58 31.22 -12.33 -12.72
C VAL A 58 31.23 -13.85 -12.63
N PRO A 59 31.69 -14.55 -13.69
CA PRO A 59 31.81 -16.00 -13.66
C PRO A 59 32.63 -16.44 -12.44
N PRO A 60 32.27 -17.53 -11.77
CA PRO A 60 33.09 -18.07 -10.70
C PRO A 60 34.51 -18.42 -11.26
N GLU A 61 35.50 -18.23 -10.40
CA GLU A 61 36.87 -18.59 -10.79
C GLU A 61 36.93 -20.06 -11.16
N PRO A 62 37.63 -20.40 -12.28
CA PRO A 62 37.77 -21.78 -12.71
C PRO A 62 38.47 -22.60 -11.61
N GLU A 63 37.88 -23.73 -11.24
CA GLU A 63 38.51 -24.67 -10.32
C GLU A 63 39.83 -25.18 -10.93
N VAL A 64 40.90 -25.19 -10.13
CA VAL A 64 42.18 -25.71 -10.56
C VAL A 64 42.17 -27.21 -10.38
N GLY A 65 42.29 -27.95 -11.48
CA GLY A 65 42.36 -29.39 -11.46
C GLY A 65 43.64 -29.89 -10.75
N GLU A 66 43.69 -31.20 -10.39
CA GLU A 66 44.86 -31.82 -9.77
C GLU A 66 46.13 -31.64 -10.59
N ASP A 67 46.02 -31.39 -11.89
CA ASP A 67 47.12 -31.13 -12.83
C ASP A 67 47.53 -29.63 -12.89
N GLY A 68 46.98 -28.77 -12.04
CA GLY A 68 47.31 -27.34 -12.00
C GLY A 68 46.77 -26.53 -13.18
N GLN A 69 45.94 -27.12 -14.05
CA GLN A 69 45.32 -26.40 -15.16
C GLN A 69 43.92 -25.90 -14.78
N PRO A 70 43.55 -24.69 -15.17
CA PRO A 70 42.20 -24.16 -14.91
C PRO A 70 41.17 -24.95 -15.74
N ILE A 71 40.19 -25.55 -15.05
CA ILE A 71 39.09 -26.26 -15.68
C ILE A 71 38.12 -25.19 -16.23
N GLN A 72 38.01 -25.09 -17.55
CA GLN A 72 37.05 -24.18 -18.15
C GLN A 72 35.60 -24.62 -17.85
N LEU A 73 34.84 -23.72 -17.26
CA LEU A 73 33.41 -23.93 -16.99
C LEU A 73 32.66 -24.19 -18.29
N THR A 74 31.84 -25.22 -18.32
CA THR A 74 30.97 -25.49 -19.44
C THR A 74 29.85 -24.44 -19.50
N PRO A 75 29.31 -24.09 -20.68
CA PRO A 75 28.22 -23.14 -20.81
C PRO A 75 27.03 -23.40 -19.87
N LYS A 76 26.69 -24.69 -19.65
CA LYS A 76 25.63 -25.10 -18.70
C LYS A 76 25.95 -24.80 -17.24
N GLN A 77 27.22 -24.90 -16.84
CA GLN A 77 27.64 -24.55 -15.47
C GLN A 77 27.62 -23.03 -15.28
N LEU A 78 27.94 -22.28 -16.30
CA LEU A 78 27.87 -20.82 -16.29
C LEU A 78 26.41 -20.35 -16.14
N GLU A 79 25.48 -20.89 -16.94
CA GLU A 79 24.05 -20.61 -16.86
C GLU A 79 23.48 -20.99 -15.48
N ALA A 80 23.87 -22.16 -14.93
CA ALA A 80 23.43 -22.59 -13.61
C ALA A 80 23.94 -21.68 -12.49
N SER A 81 25.17 -21.14 -12.59
CA SER A 81 25.72 -20.21 -11.62
C SER A 81 25.05 -18.82 -11.71
N GLU A 82 24.74 -18.36 -12.93
CA GLU A 82 24.00 -17.12 -13.15
C GLU A 82 22.56 -17.23 -12.59
N GLN A 83 21.89 -18.37 -12.81
CA GLN A 83 20.56 -18.60 -12.29
C GLN A 83 20.53 -18.68 -10.78
N LYS A 84 21.51 -19.33 -10.15
CA LYS A 84 21.66 -19.34 -8.69
C LYS A 84 21.82 -17.95 -8.10
N LEU A 85 22.64 -17.09 -8.73
CA LEU A 85 22.79 -15.71 -8.31
C LEU A 85 21.50 -14.90 -8.50
N ALA A 86 20.73 -15.18 -9.55
CA ALA A 86 19.42 -14.59 -9.77
C ALA A 86 18.42 -14.99 -8.66
N GLU A 87 18.43 -16.26 -8.24
CA GLU A 87 17.63 -16.75 -7.11
C GLU A 87 17.98 -16.07 -5.79
N GLU A 88 19.27 -15.94 -5.49
CA GLU A 88 19.75 -15.22 -4.29
C GLU A 88 19.32 -13.75 -4.29
N ARG A 89 19.37 -13.07 -5.43
CA ARG A 89 18.88 -11.70 -5.57
C ARG A 89 17.35 -11.61 -5.41
N CYS A 90 16.61 -12.58 -5.92
CA CYS A 90 15.15 -12.65 -5.72
C CYS A 90 14.81 -12.78 -4.23
N GLU A 91 15.58 -13.57 -3.46
CA GLU A 91 15.35 -13.71 -2.01
C GLU A 91 15.57 -12.40 -1.25
N VAL A 92 16.63 -11.65 -1.60
CA VAL A 92 16.87 -10.33 -1.04
C VAL A 92 15.74 -9.36 -1.40
N MET A 93 15.26 -9.38 -2.66
CA MET A 93 14.13 -8.56 -3.09
C MET A 93 12.83 -8.93 -2.36
N ARG A 94 12.56 -10.21 -2.13
CA ARG A 94 11.40 -10.67 -1.34
C ARG A 94 11.41 -10.06 0.05
N THR A 95 12.53 -10.16 0.75
CA THR A 95 12.69 -9.60 2.10
C THR A 95 12.48 -8.09 2.10
N GLN A 96 13.06 -7.39 1.14
CA GLN A 96 12.92 -5.94 1.04
C GLN A 96 11.48 -5.50 0.74
N ILE A 97 10.75 -6.24 -0.09
CA ILE A 97 9.35 -5.94 -0.39
C ILE A 97 8.47 -6.21 0.83
N ASP A 98 8.70 -7.31 1.56
CA ASP A 98 7.98 -7.59 2.80
C ASP A 98 8.12 -6.46 3.82
N ASP A 99 9.36 -5.99 4.03
CA ASP A 99 9.62 -4.88 4.94
C ASP A 99 8.86 -3.61 4.51
N GLN A 100 8.86 -3.31 3.21
CA GLN A 100 8.14 -2.17 2.67
C GLN A 100 6.61 -2.29 2.80
N LEU A 101 6.06 -3.47 2.59
CA LEU A 101 4.63 -3.74 2.77
C LEU A 101 4.21 -3.61 4.24
N GLN A 102 5.03 -4.12 5.16
CA GLN A 102 4.81 -3.96 6.60
C GLN A 102 4.90 -2.49 7.02
N GLU A 103 5.91 -1.75 6.58
CA GLU A 103 6.04 -0.32 6.86
C GLU A 103 4.87 0.50 6.32
N ALA A 104 4.34 0.13 5.18
CA ALA A 104 3.17 0.76 4.56
C ALA A 104 1.84 0.39 5.26
N ASN A 105 1.84 -0.55 6.21
CA ASN A 105 0.63 -1.15 6.79
C ASN A 105 -0.34 -1.67 5.71
N TYR A 106 0.22 -2.34 4.69
CA TYR A 106 -0.53 -2.77 3.51
C TYR A 106 -1.68 -3.71 3.86
N ASP A 107 -1.48 -4.63 4.82
CA ASP A 107 -2.49 -5.58 5.28
C ASP A 107 -3.69 -4.86 5.93
N GLY A 108 -3.42 -3.88 6.79
CA GLY A 108 -4.48 -3.10 7.44
C GLY A 108 -5.31 -2.34 6.42
N ILE A 109 -4.66 -1.63 5.51
CA ILE A 109 -5.30 -0.88 4.43
C ILE A 109 -6.08 -1.82 3.51
N GLY A 110 -5.49 -2.97 3.17
CA GLY A 110 -6.14 -3.99 2.34
C GLY A 110 -7.43 -4.53 2.96
N ARG A 111 -7.44 -4.75 4.27
CA ARG A 111 -8.65 -5.19 5.01
C ARG A 111 -9.77 -4.14 4.96
N ASP A 112 -9.44 -2.85 5.10
CA ASP A 112 -10.42 -1.76 4.99
C ASP A 112 -11.00 -1.70 3.57
N VAL A 113 -10.17 -1.85 2.54
CA VAL A 113 -10.59 -1.91 1.14
C VAL A 113 -11.49 -3.12 0.85
N ILE A 114 -11.17 -4.29 1.41
CA ILE A 114 -11.99 -5.49 1.28
C ILE A 114 -13.35 -5.30 1.96
N PHE A 115 -13.36 -4.68 3.14
CA PHE A 115 -14.60 -4.39 3.84
C PHE A 115 -15.53 -3.51 2.99
N ASP A 116 -15.02 -2.44 2.40
CA ASP A 116 -15.79 -1.59 1.49
C ASP A 116 -16.24 -2.35 0.24
N ALA A 117 -15.38 -3.18 -0.32
CA ALA A 117 -15.74 -4.01 -1.47
C ALA A 117 -16.87 -5.00 -1.16
N MET A 118 -16.89 -5.57 0.04
CA MET A 118 -17.98 -6.46 0.47
C MET A 118 -19.27 -5.70 0.79
N LEU A 119 -19.16 -4.46 1.28
CA LEU A 119 -20.32 -3.65 1.66
C LEU A 119 -20.95 -2.91 0.47
N TYR A 120 -20.11 -2.32 -0.38
CA TYR A 120 -20.54 -1.44 -1.49
C TYR A 120 -20.30 -2.02 -2.88
N GLY A 121 -19.66 -3.20 -2.97
CA GLY A 121 -19.25 -3.79 -4.24
C GLY A 121 -17.96 -3.23 -4.83
N THR A 122 -17.36 -2.23 -4.19
CA THR A 122 -16.14 -1.57 -4.67
C THR A 122 -15.32 -1.08 -3.49
N GLY A 123 -14.01 -1.31 -3.50
CA GLY A 123 -13.07 -0.73 -2.57
C GLY A 123 -11.95 -0.02 -3.33
N VAL A 124 -11.42 1.06 -2.80
CA VAL A 124 -10.41 1.90 -3.45
C VAL A 124 -9.15 2.01 -2.59
N MET A 125 -8.03 1.62 -3.19
CA MET A 125 -6.70 1.81 -2.61
C MET A 125 -5.86 2.68 -3.54
N LYS A 126 -5.11 3.61 -2.96
CA LYS A 126 -4.18 4.50 -3.64
C LYS A 126 -2.76 4.15 -3.24
N GLY A 127 -1.92 3.87 -4.21
CA GLY A 127 -0.51 3.53 -4.00
C GLY A 127 -0.06 2.35 -4.87
N PRO A 128 1.18 1.88 -4.66
CA PRO A 128 2.19 2.45 -3.77
C PRO A 128 2.78 3.76 -4.31
N PHE A 129 3.11 4.67 -3.43
CA PHE A 129 3.83 5.89 -3.80
C PHE A 129 4.91 6.22 -2.75
N PRO A 130 6.03 6.83 -3.16
CA PRO A 130 7.09 7.18 -2.23
C PRO A 130 6.67 8.35 -1.35
N ARG A 131 6.91 8.25 -0.06
CA ARG A 131 6.71 9.33 0.92
C ARG A 131 7.93 9.42 1.81
N ASN A 132 8.41 10.65 2.05
CA ASN A 132 9.49 10.86 3.00
C ASN A 132 8.95 10.73 4.44
N LYS A 133 9.51 9.80 5.18
CA LYS A 133 9.23 9.55 6.58
C LYS A 133 10.38 10.11 7.42
N LEU A 134 10.05 10.88 8.44
CA LEU A 134 11.05 11.38 9.39
C LEU A 134 11.38 10.27 10.38
N CYS A 135 12.54 9.67 10.23
CA CYS A 135 13.03 8.63 11.11
C CYS A 135 14.21 9.12 11.96
N ARG A 136 14.28 8.67 13.20
CA ARG A 136 15.49 8.82 14.01
C ARG A 136 16.41 7.67 13.69
N LYS A 137 17.68 7.95 13.43
CA LYS A 137 18.70 6.91 13.28
C LYS A 137 19.62 6.90 14.51
N PRO A 138 20.07 5.71 14.94
CA PRO A 138 21.12 5.64 15.94
C PRO A 138 22.43 6.15 15.32
N ASP A 139 23.22 6.85 16.12
CA ASP A 139 24.58 7.24 15.74
C ASP A 139 25.41 5.97 15.47
N PRO A 140 26.01 5.81 14.29
CA PRO A 140 26.75 4.59 13.94
C PRO A 140 27.98 4.33 14.83
N VAL A 141 28.52 5.37 15.50
CA VAL A 141 29.69 5.25 16.36
C VAL A 141 29.32 4.96 17.81
N THR A 142 28.30 5.64 18.34
CA THR A 142 27.95 5.54 19.77
C THR A 142 26.74 4.63 20.04
N GLY A 143 25.99 4.22 19.01
CA GLY A 143 24.75 3.44 19.12
C GLY A 143 23.59 4.19 19.80
N LYS A 144 23.79 5.46 20.18
CA LYS A 144 22.76 6.27 20.86
C LYS A 144 21.86 6.93 19.84
N TRP A 145 20.56 7.01 20.16
CA TRP A 145 19.59 7.69 19.31
C TRP A 145 19.88 9.19 19.23
N THR A 146 20.10 9.68 18.01
CA THR A 146 20.28 11.10 17.76
C THR A 146 18.96 11.85 17.93
N ARG A 147 19.02 13.16 18.24
CA ARG A 147 17.84 14.03 18.23
C ARG A 147 17.50 14.52 16.82
N GLN A 148 18.36 14.28 15.85
CA GLN A 148 18.14 14.67 14.46
C GLN A 148 17.24 13.63 13.77
N TYR A 149 16.30 14.15 12.98
CA TYR A 149 15.44 13.36 12.12
C TYR A 149 16.01 13.37 10.71
N GLU A 150 16.09 12.21 10.11
CA GLU A 150 16.49 12.07 8.72
C GLU A 150 15.26 11.68 7.88
N GLU A 151 15.11 12.28 6.71
CA GLU A 151 14.06 11.91 5.76
C GLU A 151 14.46 10.63 5.04
N THR A 152 13.70 9.58 5.24
CA THR A 152 13.90 8.30 4.56
C THR A 152 12.71 8.05 3.63
N PRO A 153 12.94 7.73 2.36
CA PRO A 153 11.84 7.36 1.47
C PRO A 153 11.25 6.01 1.91
N SER A 154 9.95 5.98 2.08
CA SER A 154 9.18 4.77 2.42
C SER A 154 8.03 4.61 1.45
N ALA A 155 7.73 3.38 1.07
CA ALA A 155 6.54 3.07 0.30
C ALA A 155 5.30 3.32 1.17
N THR A 156 4.28 3.93 0.59
CA THR A 156 3.05 4.25 1.30
C THR A 156 1.86 3.84 0.44
N ALA A 157 0.90 3.17 1.05
CA ALA A 157 -0.42 2.98 0.50
C ALA A 157 -1.42 3.75 1.37
N THR A 158 -2.58 4.09 0.82
CA THR A 158 -3.63 4.80 1.53
C THR A 158 -4.99 4.24 1.11
N TYR A 159 -5.81 3.93 2.09
CA TYR A 159 -7.23 3.67 1.88
C TYR A 159 -7.91 4.96 1.46
N VAL A 160 -8.81 4.89 0.47
CA VAL A 160 -9.62 5.99 0.00
C VAL A 160 -11.09 5.64 0.22
N ASP A 161 -11.77 6.45 1.02
CA ASP A 161 -13.20 6.30 1.26
C ASP A 161 -13.95 6.46 -0.07
N LEU A 162 -14.82 5.51 -0.39
CA LEU A 162 -15.60 5.50 -1.63
C LEU A 162 -16.44 6.77 -1.81
N PHE A 163 -16.94 7.36 -0.72
CA PHE A 163 -17.70 8.62 -0.75
C PHE A 163 -16.86 9.86 -0.98
N GLN A 164 -15.54 9.73 -0.90
CA GLN A 164 -14.57 10.80 -1.17
C GLN A 164 -13.84 10.63 -2.51
N PHE A 165 -14.22 9.60 -3.28
CA PHE A 165 -13.62 9.23 -4.55
C PHE A 165 -14.53 9.59 -5.71
N TYR A 166 -14.11 10.53 -6.55
CA TYR A 166 -14.89 11.08 -7.66
C TYR A 166 -14.17 10.88 -8.99
N PRO A 167 -14.32 9.74 -9.66
CA PRO A 167 -13.78 9.55 -11.01
C PRO A 167 -14.61 10.36 -12.01
N MET A 168 -13.99 10.90 -13.04
CA MET A 168 -14.71 11.48 -14.16
C MET A 168 -15.52 10.40 -14.88
N PRO A 169 -16.63 10.75 -15.55
CA PRO A 169 -17.46 9.78 -16.25
C PRO A 169 -16.63 8.96 -17.26
N CYS A 170 -16.49 7.67 -16.98
CA CYS A 170 -15.75 6.72 -17.81
C CYS A 170 -16.32 5.32 -17.63
N ARG A 171 -16.14 4.46 -18.62
CA ARG A 171 -16.59 3.07 -18.53
C ARG A 171 -15.64 2.24 -17.66
N ASN A 172 -14.35 2.55 -17.70
CA ASN A 172 -13.30 1.86 -16.96
C ASN A 172 -12.37 2.89 -16.33
N ILE A 173 -11.95 2.66 -15.09
CA ILE A 173 -11.04 3.55 -14.37
C ILE A 173 -9.70 3.76 -15.10
N ARG A 174 -9.24 2.79 -15.90
CA ARG A 174 -8.02 2.89 -16.71
C ARG A 174 -8.13 3.91 -17.86
N GLU A 175 -9.34 4.14 -18.33
CA GLU A 175 -9.66 5.08 -19.42
C GLU A 175 -10.13 6.43 -18.86
N CYS A 176 -10.18 6.55 -17.54
CA CYS A 176 -10.64 7.75 -16.87
C CYS A 176 -9.67 8.90 -17.09
N PRO A 177 -10.09 10.04 -17.66
CA PRO A 177 -9.21 11.18 -17.90
C PRO A 177 -8.71 11.84 -16.62
N GLY A 178 -9.36 11.61 -15.50
CA GLY A 178 -8.95 12.10 -14.19
C GLY A 178 -9.83 11.61 -13.05
N VAL A 179 -9.26 11.65 -11.85
CA VAL A 179 -9.92 11.28 -10.60
C VAL A 179 -9.73 12.41 -9.61
N SER A 180 -10.81 12.81 -8.94
CA SER A 180 -10.78 13.76 -7.84
C SER A 180 -10.99 13.03 -6.52
N GLU A 181 -10.20 13.37 -5.52
CA GLU A 181 -10.31 12.87 -4.16
C GLU A 181 -10.58 14.03 -3.20
N LEU A 182 -11.59 13.89 -2.37
CA LEU A 182 -11.88 14.86 -1.32
C LEU A 182 -11.13 14.47 -0.05
N THR A 183 -10.18 15.30 0.37
CA THR A 183 -9.41 15.04 1.58
C THR A 183 -9.70 16.11 2.62
N LEU A 184 -10.17 15.70 3.80
CA LEU A 184 -10.35 16.60 4.94
C LEU A 184 -9.01 16.88 5.58
N MET A 185 -8.65 18.15 5.72
CA MET A 185 -7.38 18.56 6.29
C MET A 185 -7.57 19.60 7.40
N THR A 186 -6.74 19.48 8.43
CA THR A 186 -6.60 20.54 9.45
C THR A 186 -5.90 21.76 8.87
N ARG A 187 -6.06 22.92 9.50
CA ARG A 187 -5.33 24.16 9.10
C ARG A 187 -3.81 23.97 9.07
N GLY A 188 -3.27 23.16 9.99
CA GLY A 188 -1.85 22.82 10.01
C GLY A 188 -1.44 21.97 8.79
N GLY A 189 -2.23 20.96 8.44
CA GLY A 189 -2.03 20.14 7.25
C GLY A 189 -2.07 20.95 5.97
N TRP A 190 -3.01 21.91 5.85
CA TRP A 190 -3.08 22.84 4.72
C TRP A 190 -1.81 23.66 4.57
N ARG A 191 -1.30 24.21 5.68
CA ARG A 191 -0.05 25.01 5.67
C ARG A 191 1.16 24.17 5.30
N ALA A 192 1.22 22.92 5.71
CA ALA A 192 2.27 21.99 5.32
C ALA A 192 2.19 21.71 3.81
N ARG A 193 1.00 21.37 3.30
CA ARG A 193 0.76 21.08 1.88
C ARG A 193 1.06 22.26 0.95
N ALA A 194 0.87 23.49 1.42
CA ALA A 194 1.19 24.70 0.65
C ALA A 194 2.69 24.87 0.35
N LYS A 195 3.55 24.08 1.01
CA LYS A 195 5.00 24.05 0.75
C LYS A 195 5.39 23.08 -0.34
N ASP A 196 4.50 22.14 -0.69
CA ASP A 196 4.76 21.12 -1.69
C ASP A 196 4.90 21.75 -3.09
N PRO A 197 5.80 21.26 -3.94
CA PRO A 197 5.94 21.72 -5.31
C PRO A 197 4.64 21.45 -6.09
N GLY A 198 4.22 22.40 -6.91
CA GLY A 198 2.99 22.30 -7.71
C GLY A 198 1.77 23.00 -7.11
N PHE A 199 1.82 23.46 -5.85
CA PHE A 199 0.73 24.21 -5.24
C PHE A 199 0.98 25.72 -5.25
N SER A 200 -0.03 26.49 -5.64
CA SER A 200 0.04 27.98 -5.59
C SER A 200 -0.18 28.49 -4.17
N LYS A 201 0.86 29.06 -3.55
CA LYS A 201 0.79 29.64 -2.20
C LYS A 201 -0.30 30.72 -2.08
N THR A 202 -0.53 31.47 -3.16
CA THR A 202 -1.54 32.54 -3.19
C THR A 202 -2.96 31.96 -3.15
N GLN A 203 -3.23 30.91 -3.94
CA GLN A 203 -4.54 30.24 -3.94
C GLN A 203 -4.80 29.54 -2.61
N PHE A 204 -3.79 28.92 -2.01
CA PHE A 204 -3.88 28.31 -0.69
C PHE A 204 -4.22 29.33 0.41
N SER A 205 -3.56 30.49 0.41
CA SER A 205 -3.82 31.56 1.35
C SER A 205 -5.23 32.13 1.19
N ARG A 206 -5.73 32.21 -0.05
CA ARG A 206 -7.09 32.65 -0.36
C ARG A 206 -8.12 31.64 0.16
N ALA A 207 -7.91 30.36 -0.10
CA ALA A 207 -8.78 29.27 0.38
C ALA A 207 -8.86 29.23 1.91
N LEU A 208 -7.73 29.39 2.62
CA LEU A 208 -7.70 29.44 4.08
C LEU A 208 -8.49 30.63 4.65
N LYS A 209 -8.44 31.80 4.00
CA LYS A 209 -9.24 32.97 4.39
C LYS A 209 -10.74 32.74 4.19
N THR A 210 -11.11 32.03 3.11
CA THR A 210 -12.51 31.70 2.81
C THR A 210 -13.03 30.66 3.79
N ALA A 211 -12.27 29.58 4.06
CA ALA A 211 -12.63 28.53 5.02
C ALA A 211 -12.81 29.08 6.46
N GLY A 212 -12.03 30.12 6.84
CA GLY A 212 -12.17 30.77 8.13
C GLY A 212 -13.45 31.59 8.34
N ARG A 213 -14.19 31.86 7.25
CA ARG A 213 -15.49 32.58 7.32
C ARG A 213 -16.69 31.67 7.54
N PHE A 214 -16.55 30.36 7.29
CA PHE A 214 -17.64 29.37 7.42
C PHE A 214 -17.54 28.55 8.72
N GLY A 215 -16.56 28.79 9.58
CA GLY A 215 -16.32 28.05 10.82
C GLY A 215 -16.42 28.92 12.07
N GLY A 216 -17.28 29.92 12.05
CA GLY A 216 -17.64 30.78 13.20
C GLY A 216 -19.07 30.54 13.62
#